data_fbbe5a22af2bfdf4cd532e4c6bf50f4a
#
_entry.id   fbbe5a22af2bfdf4cd532e4c6bf50f4a
#
_cell.length_a   1.000
_cell.length_b   1.000
_cell.length_c   1.000
_cell.angle_alpha   90.00
_cell.angle_beta   90.00
_cell.angle_gamma   90.00
#
_symmetry.space_group_name_H-M   'P 1'
#
loop_
_entity.id
_entity.type
_entity.pdbx_description
1 polymer ?
#
loop_
_entity_poly.entity_id
_entity_poly.type
_entity_poly.pdbx_seq_one_letter_code
_entity_poly.pdbx_strand_id
1 'polypeptide(L)'
;MIRVLVVDDSLVMRKAISRIFEQADDTTVVDTATNGEAGVEKARRLEPDVVTMDVEMPKMNGIEAVRHIMEASPRPILMLSSLTEKGAEVTMEAMRAGAADFLSKGASSATLRANDVEEKLLGKVRALADSNARLFREDGPSPAETASSTGSREASSSSSPTSSGTDTATRGSYELA
;
A
#
# COMPACT_ATOMS: atom_id res chain seq x y z
N MET A 1 -12.51 15.95 2.44
CA MET A 1 -12.22 16.04 0.99
C MET A 1 -10.88 15.36 0.73
N ILE A 2 -10.86 14.33 -0.10
CA ILE A 2 -9.66 13.53 -0.40
C ILE A 2 -8.76 14.32 -1.35
N ARG A 3 -7.51 14.53 -0.96
CA ARG A 3 -6.51 15.29 -1.70
C ARG A 3 -5.72 14.36 -2.62
N VAL A 4 -5.87 14.52 -3.92
CA VAL A 4 -5.27 13.64 -4.94
C VAL A 4 -4.17 14.37 -5.71
N LEU A 5 -2.99 13.74 -5.82
CA LEU A 5 -1.95 14.16 -6.77
C LEU A 5 -2.05 13.28 -8.03
N VAL A 6 -2.14 13.90 -9.20
CA VAL A 6 -2.25 13.18 -10.48
C VAL A 6 -0.92 13.25 -11.23
N VAL A 7 -0.28 12.09 -11.47
CA VAL A 7 1.00 11.96 -12.16
C VAL A 7 0.82 11.14 -13.45
N ASP A 8 0.96 11.78 -14.57
CA ASP A 8 0.78 11.19 -15.91
C ASP A 8 1.47 12.08 -16.95
N ASP A 9 2.24 11.53 -17.88
CA ASP A 9 2.97 12.32 -18.89
C ASP A 9 2.07 12.86 -19.99
N SER A 10 0.96 12.18 -20.29
CA SER A 10 -0.03 12.60 -21.27
C SER A 10 -0.90 13.75 -20.73
N LEU A 11 -0.79 14.92 -21.35
CA LEU A 11 -1.63 16.07 -21.01
C LEU A 11 -3.14 15.74 -21.09
N VAL A 12 -3.54 14.95 -22.08
CA VAL A 12 -4.94 14.58 -22.29
C VAL A 12 -5.44 13.66 -21.18
N MET A 13 -4.64 12.64 -20.81
CA MET A 13 -4.99 11.71 -19.72
C MET A 13 -4.99 12.43 -18.39
N ARG A 14 -3.97 13.22 -18.11
CA ARG A 14 -3.86 14.01 -16.89
C ARG A 14 -5.07 14.94 -16.69
N LYS A 15 -5.50 15.65 -17.76
CA LYS A 15 -6.72 16.47 -17.72
C LYS A 15 -8.00 15.64 -17.52
N ALA A 16 -8.09 14.48 -18.17
CA ALA A 16 -9.25 13.61 -18.04
C ALA A 16 -9.39 13.07 -16.62
N ILE A 17 -8.29 12.58 -16.03
CA ILE A 17 -8.23 12.09 -14.66
C ILE A 17 -8.55 13.21 -13.66
N SER A 18 -7.93 14.38 -13.82
CA SER A 18 -8.19 15.55 -12.96
C SER A 18 -9.66 15.93 -12.97
N ARG A 19 -10.28 15.95 -14.16
CA ARG A 19 -11.69 16.30 -14.29
C ARG A 19 -12.61 15.31 -13.57
N ILE A 20 -12.31 14.02 -13.57
CA ILE A 20 -13.07 13.02 -12.83
C ILE A 20 -13.06 13.36 -11.33
N PHE A 21 -11.89 13.66 -10.77
CA PHE A 21 -11.79 14.02 -9.35
C PHE A 21 -12.40 15.37 -9.00
N GLU A 22 -12.33 16.34 -9.90
CA GLU A 22 -12.94 17.67 -9.70
C GLU A 22 -14.47 17.65 -9.79
N GLN A 23 -15.06 16.67 -10.47
CA GLN A 23 -16.50 16.50 -10.58
C GLN A 23 -17.12 15.73 -9.41
N ALA A 24 -16.32 15.06 -8.61
CA ALA A 24 -16.79 14.37 -7.41
C ALA A 24 -16.69 15.29 -6.18
N ASP A 25 -17.79 15.37 -5.41
CA ASP A 25 -17.91 16.30 -4.28
C ASP A 25 -16.93 16.03 -3.12
N ASP A 26 -16.36 14.84 -3.06
CA ASP A 26 -15.52 14.36 -1.97
C ASP A 26 -14.02 14.31 -2.29
N THR A 27 -13.62 14.65 -3.52
CA THR A 27 -12.22 14.65 -3.95
C THR A 27 -11.76 16.01 -4.47
N THR A 28 -10.46 16.27 -4.42
CA THR A 28 -9.85 17.48 -5.00
C THR A 28 -8.44 17.16 -5.53
N VAL A 29 -8.10 17.70 -6.69
CA VAL A 29 -6.75 17.58 -7.24
C VAL A 29 -5.88 18.69 -6.64
N VAL A 30 -4.88 18.32 -5.85
CA VAL A 30 -3.99 19.31 -5.20
C VAL A 30 -2.91 19.82 -6.14
N ASP A 31 -2.48 18.99 -7.08
CA ASP A 31 -1.56 19.36 -8.17
C ASP A 31 -1.46 18.20 -9.18
N THR A 32 -0.75 18.45 -10.29
CA THR A 32 -0.44 17.42 -11.30
C THR A 32 1.05 17.39 -11.62
N ALA A 33 1.57 16.24 -12.04
CA ALA A 33 2.96 16.08 -12.47
C ALA A 33 3.05 15.37 -13.83
N THR A 34 4.11 15.62 -14.57
CA THR A 34 4.32 15.13 -15.95
C THR A 34 5.34 13.99 -16.06
N ASN A 35 5.97 13.63 -14.96
CA ASN A 35 6.95 12.55 -14.87
C ASN A 35 7.13 12.13 -13.40
N GLY A 36 7.84 11.02 -13.19
CA GLY A 36 8.07 10.47 -11.84
C GLY A 36 8.83 11.40 -10.91
N GLU A 37 9.87 12.10 -11.39
CA GLU A 37 10.67 13.02 -10.56
C GLU A 37 9.80 14.14 -9.96
N ALA A 38 9.02 14.81 -10.82
CA ALA A 38 8.08 15.84 -10.39
C ALA A 38 6.98 15.27 -9.47
N GLY A 39 6.57 14.03 -9.71
CA GLY A 39 5.61 13.31 -8.87
C GLY A 39 6.15 13.09 -7.45
N VAL A 40 7.40 12.60 -7.32
CA VAL A 40 8.08 12.39 -6.02
C VAL A 40 8.23 13.70 -5.25
N GLU A 41 8.72 14.76 -5.92
CA GLU A 41 8.89 16.07 -5.29
C GLU A 41 7.56 16.63 -4.76
N LYS A 42 6.51 16.59 -5.60
CA LYS A 42 5.18 17.09 -5.24
C LYS A 42 4.50 16.24 -4.16
N ALA A 43 4.65 14.92 -4.20
CA ALA A 43 4.13 14.03 -3.17
C ALA A 43 4.71 14.38 -1.79
N ARG A 44 6.03 14.61 -1.71
CA ARG A 44 6.71 15.03 -0.49
C ARG A 44 6.26 16.40 0.00
N ARG A 45 6.12 17.39 -0.90
CA ARG A 45 5.80 18.78 -0.53
C ARG A 45 4.33 18.98 -0.17
N LEU A 46 3.44 18.33 -0.91
CA LEU A 46 2.00 18.57 -0.81
C LEU A 46 1.28 17.59 0.13
N GLU A 47 1.92 16.49 0.46
CA GLU A 47 1.36 15.43 1.30
C GLU A 47 -0.08 15.06 0.92
N PRO A 48 -0.32 14.59 -0.33
CA PRO A 48 -1.65 14.18 -0.76
C PRO A 48 -2.11 12.93 0.00
N ASP A 49 -3.42 12.74 0.13
CA ASP A 49 -3.99 11.53 0.73
C ASP A 49 -3.80 10.30 -0.16
N VAL A 50 -3.85 10.50 -1.49
CA VAL A 50 -3.62 9.46 -2.50
C VAL A 50 -2.87 10.05 -3.69
N VAL A 51 -1.96 9.26 -4.27
CA VAL A 51 -1.29 9.58 -5.55
C VAL A 51 -1.83 8.65 -6.62
N THR A 52 -2.26 9.17 -7.76
CA THR A 52 -2.45 8.37 -8.97
C THR A 52 -1.20 8.50 -9.84
N MET A 53 -0.63 7.37 -10.27
CA MET A 53 0.67 7.31 -10.92
C MET A 53 0.60 6.50 -12.20
N ASP A 54 0.93 7.11 -13.34
CA ASP A 54 1.13 6.37 -14.57
C ASP A 54 2.39 5.49 -14.48
N VAL A 55 2.36 4.35 -15.15
CA VAL A 55 3.51 3.43 -15.22
C VAL A 55 4.59 3.95 -16.17
N GLU A 56 4.19 4.32 -17.38
CA GLU A 56 5.10 4.68 -18.46
C GLU A 56 5.26 6.20 -18.55
N MET A 57 6.38 6.70 -18.07
CA MET A 57 6.70 8.13 -18.12
C MET A 57 8.17 8.36 -18.47
N PRO A 58 8.52 9.50 -19.12
CA PRO A 58 9.90 9.88 -19.38
C PRO A 58 10.65 10.24 -18.09
N LYS A 59 11.98 10.20 -18.15
CA LYS A 59 12.94 10.51 -17.07
C LYS A 59 12.94 9.48 -15.96
N MET A 60 11.87 9.42 -15.19
CA MET A 60 11.62 8.44 -14.13
C MET A 60 10.27 7.81 -14.38
N ASN A 61 10.21 6.49 -14.51
CA ASN A 61 8.96 5.73 -14.67
C ASN A 61 8.17 5.68 -13.37
N GLY A 62 6.90 5.26 -13.44
CA GLY A 62 6.02 5.24 -12.29
C GLY A 62 6.46 4.26 -11.19
N ILE A 63 7.05 3.12 -11.54
CA ILE A 63 7.51 2.12 -10.56
C ILE A 63 8.71 2.63 -9.76
N GLU A 64 9.64 3.30 -10.43
CA GLU A 64 10.76 3.98 -9.75
C GLU A 64 10.25 5.09 -8.83
N ALA A 65 9.28 5.89 -9.31
CA ALA A 65 8.67 6.93 -8.50
C ALA A 65 7.96 6.37 -7.25
N VAL A 66 7.27 5.23 -7.36
CA VAL A 66 6.67 4.53 -6.20
C VAL A 66 7.73 4.21 -5.15
N ARG A 67 8.87 3.61 -5.54
CA ARG A 67 9.96 3.29 -4.58
C ARG A 67 10.44 4.53 -3.83
N HIS A 68 10.69 5.62 -4.56
CA HIS A 68 11.13 6.88 -3.95
C HIS A 68 10.09 7.51 -3.02
N ILE A 69 8.81 7.47 -3.38
CA ILE A 69 7.75 7.98 -2.51
C ILE A 69 7.63 7.13 -1.26
N MET A 70 7.67 5.79 -1.38
CA MET A 70 7.55 4.88 -0.25
C MET A 70 8.74 4.97 0.71
N GLU A 71 9.94 5.30 0.23
CA GLU A 71 11.12 5.52 1.05
C GLU A 71 11.11 6.88 1.77
N ALA A 72 10.70 7.94 1.07
CA ALA A 72 10.83 9.31 1.58
C ALA A 72 9.60 9.82 2.33
N SER A 73 8.40 9.43 1.90
CA SER A 73 7.12 9.93 2.40
C SER A 73 6.00 8.95 2.05
N PRO A 74 5.93 7.78 2.72
CA PRO A 74 5.00 6.70 2.38
C PRO A 74 3.56 7.18 2.34
N ARG A 75 2.85 6.84 1.25
CA ARG A 75 1.43 7.14 1.08
C ARG A 75 0.79 6.23 0.03
N PRO A 76 -0.54 6.08 0.05
CA PRO A 76 -1.22 5.23 -0.91
C PRO A 76 -1.00 5.70 -2.35
N ILE A 77 -0.56 4.78 -3.21
CA ILE A 77 -0.35 5.04 -4.63
C ILE A 77 -1.22 4.07 -5.43
N LEU A 78 -2.10 4.63 -6.26
CA LEU A 78 -2.88 3.90 -7.25
C LEU A 78 -2.15 3.98 -8.59
N MET A 79 -1.65 2.84 -9.05
CA MET A 79 -1.03 2.76 -10.38
C MET A 79 -2.09 2.78 -11.48
N LEU A 80 -1.85 3.59 -12.47
CA LEU A 80 -2.67 3.64 -13.69
C LEU A 80 -1.82 3.16 -14.87
N SER A 81 -2.33 2.25 -15.69
CA SER A 81 -1.61 1.75 -16.85
C SER A 81 -2.51 1.62 -18.06
N SER A 82 -1.96 1.90 -19.23
CA SER A 82 -2.56 1.48 -20.49
C SER A 82 -2.49 -0.03 -20.60
N LEU A 83 -3.52 -0.67 -21.14
CA LEU A 83 -3.54 -2.13 -21.36
C LEU A 83 -2.41 -2.51 -22.32
N THR A 84 -1.40 -3.20 -21.81
CA THR A 84 -0.35 -3.85 -22.61
C THR A 84 -0.34 -5.35 -22.33
N GLU A 85 0.21 -6.15 -23.25
CA GLU A 85 0.38 -7.60 -23.07
C GLU A 85 1.22 -7.98 -21.83
N LYS A 86 2.05 -7.06 -21.35
CA LYS A 86 2.87 -7.19 -20.14
C LYS A 86 2.17 -6.76 -18.83
N GLY A 87 0.87 -6.51 -18.86
CA GLY A 87 0.14 -5.91 -17.74
C GLY A 87 0.28 -6.66 -16.40
N ALA A 88 0.32 -7.99 -16.41
CA ALA A 88 0.44 -8.79 -15.18
C ALA A 88 1.82 -8.63 -14.52
N GLU A 89 2.90 -8.66 -15.31
CA GLU A 89 4.28 -8.52 -14.82
C GLU A 89 4.52 -7.13 -14.23
N VAL A 90 4.09 -6.09 -14.95
CA VAL A 90 4.16 -4.68 -14.52
C VAL A 90 3.35 -4.45 -13.25
N THR A 91 2.15 -5.04 -13.15
CA THR A 91 1.33 -4.98 -11.94
C THR A 91 2.07 -5.59 -10.74
N MET A 92 2.65 -6.77 -10.92
CA MET A 92 3.42 -7.45 -9.86
C MET A 92 4.63 -6.62 -9.41
N GLU A 93 5.34 -6.00 -10.35
CA GLU A 93 6.49 -5.15 -10.06
C GLU A 93 6.07 -3.89 -9.29
N ALA A 94 4.98 -3.23 -9.71
CA ALA A 94 4.43 -2.07 -9.03
C ALA A 94 4.02 -2.38 -7.58
N MET A 95 3.36 -3.52 -7.36
CA MET A 95 2.96 -3.96 -6.01
C MET A 95 4.18 -4.26 -5.14
N ARG A 96 5.24 -4.89 -5.68
CA ARG A 96 6.51 -5.11 -4.96
C ARG A 96 7.23 -3.80 -4.64
N ALA A 97 7.08 -2.79 -5.48
CA ALA A 97 7.62 -1.45 -5.22
C ALA A 97 6.88 -0.71 -4.09
N GLY A 98 5.71 -1.17 -3.69
CA GLY A 98 4.90 -0.60 -2.62
C GLY A 98 3.62 0.11 -3.10
N ALA A 99 3.23 -0.04 -4.37
CA ALA A 99 1.93 0.45 -4.83
C ALA A 99 0.79 -0.21 -4.06
N ALA A 100 -0.23 0.57 -3.70
CA ALA A 100 -1.34 0.08 -2.91
C ALA A 100 -2.41 -0.64 -3.76
N ASP A 101 -2.57 -0.24 -5.02
CA ASP A 101 -3.51 -0.86 -5.95
C ASP A 101 -3.17 -0.50 -7.40
N PHE A 102 -3.86 -1.11 -8.34
CA PHE A 102 -3.67 -0.96 -9.77
C PHE A 102 -5.00 -0.82 -10.50
N LEU A 103 -5.05 0.03 -11.54
CA LEU A 103 -6.20 0.20 -12.42
C LEU A 103 -5.75 0.35 -13.87
N SER A 104 -6.38 -0.40 -14.77
CA SER A 104 -6.23 -0.16 -16.20
C SER A 104 -7.03 1.06 -16.63
N LYS A 105 -6.36 2.09 -17.14
CA LYS A 105 -7.01 3.31 -17.63
C LYS A 105 -7.54 3.19 -19.07
N GLY A 106 -7.34 2.04 -19.72
CA GLY A 106 -7.69 1.84 -21.12
C GLY A 106 -6.77 2.59 -22.09
N ALA A 107 -6.99 2.41 -23.38
CA ALA A 107 -6.13 2.96 -24.43
C ALA A 107 -6.39 4.44 -24.74
N SER A 108 -7.43 5.06 -24.23
CA SER A 108 -7.79 6.45 -24.54
C SER A 108 -8.52 7.15 -23.40
N SER A 109 -8.50 8.49 -23.43
CA SER A 109 -9.27 9.32 -22.50
C SER A 109 -10.79 9.12 -22.62
N ALA A 110 -11.29 8.64 -23.77
CA ALA A 110 -12.68 8.29 -23.96
C ALA A 110 -13.03 6.99 -23.20
N THR A 111 -12.12 6.00 -23.21
CA THR A 111 -12.25 4.77 -22.43
C THR A 111 -12.19 5.05 -20.93
N LEU A 112 -11.32 5.96 -20.50
CA LEU A 112 -11.22 6.36 -19.10
C LEU A 112 -12.54 7.00 -18.58
N ARG A 113 -13.23 7.74 -19.43
CA ARG A 113 -14.53 8.37 -19.12
C ARG A 113 -15.74 7.46 -19.32
N ALA A 114 -15.55 6.21 -19.72
CA ALA A 114 -16.61 5.22 -19.62
C ALA A 114 -17.00 5.06 -18.15
N ASN A 115 -18.28 5.14 -17.82
CA ASN A 115 -18.78 5.16 -16.45
C ASN A 115 -18.14 4.09 -15.54
N ASP A 116 -17.91 2.89 -16.07
CA ASP A 116 -17.31 1.78 -15.32
C ASP A 116 -15.86 2.06 -14.87
N VAL A 117 -15.06 2.78 -15.65
CA VAL A 117 -13.65 3.07 -15.30
C VAL A 117 -13.60 4.26 -14.35
N GLU A 118 -14.43 5.27 -14.58
CA GLU A 118 -14.57 6.43 -13.70
C GLU A 118 -15.01 6.01 -12.29
N GLU A 119 -16.07 5.20 -12.17
CA GLU A 119 -16.54 4.67 -10.90
C GLU A 119 -15.49 3.83 -10.18
N LYS A 120 -14.75 2.98 -10.92
CA LYS A 120 -13.65 2.20 -10.37
C LYS A 120 -12.51 3.08 -9.88
N LEU A 121 -12.16 4.12 -10.62
CA LEU A 121 -11.11 5.07 -10.25
C LEU A 121 -11.47 5.78 -8.93
N LEU A 122 -12.66 6.36 -8.86
CA LEU A 122 -13.16 7.02 -7.66
C LEU A 122 -13.29 6.06 -6.48
N GLY A 123 -13.86 4.87 -6.70
CA GLY A 123 -14.01 3.85 -5.66
C GLY A 123 -12.67 3.40 -5.06
N LYS A 124 -11.65 3.18 -5.90
CA LYS A 124 -10.30 2.80 -5.44
C LYS A 124 -9.64 3.94 -4.65
N VAL A 125 -9.70 5.17 -5.14
CA VAL A 125 -9.11 6.33 -4.43
C VAL A 125 -9.78 6.54 -3.07
N ARG A 126 -11.09 6.40 -2.96
CA ARG A 126 -11.81 6.47 -1.68
C ARG A 126 -11.37 5.39 -0.71
N ALA A 127 -11.31 4.14 -1.17
CA ALA A 127 -10.87 3.01 -0.34
C ALA A 127 -9.43 3.18 0.15
N LEU A 128 -8.52 3.69 -0.69
CA LEU A 128 -7.13 3.94 -0.34
C LEU A 128 -6.99 5.09 0.67
N ALA A 129 -7.73 6.18 0.49
CA ALA A 129 -7.73 7.29 1.43
C ALA A 129 -8.27 6.89 2.81
N ASP A 130 -9.33 6.08 2.86
CA ASP A 130 -9.90 5.56 4.10
C ASP A 130 -8.94 4.62 4.83
N SER A 131 -8.23 3.76 4.10
CA SER A 131 -7.23 2.86 4.67
C SER A 131 -6.05 3.64 5.25
N ASN A 132 -5.57 4.66 4.54
CA ASN A 132 -4.52 5.55 5.01
C ASN A 132 -4.93 6.29 6.30
N ALA A 133 -6.13 6.86 6.32
CA ALA A 133 -6.64 7.57 7.48
C ALA A 133 -6.77 6.66 8.73
N ARG A 134 -7.03 5.37 8.56
CA ARG A 134 -7.07 4.41 9.68
C ARG A 134 -5.69 4.12 10.23
N LEU A 135 -4.69 3.87 9.36
CA LEU A 135 -3.31 3.61 9.77
C LEU A 135 -2.72 4.75 10.60
N PHE A 136 -2.99 6.00 10.24
CA PHE A 136 -2.54 7.16 11.01
C PHE A 136 -3.37 7.46 12.26
N ARG A 137 -4.55 6.85 12.43
CA ARG A 137 -5.36 6.97 13.66
C ARG A 137 -5.06 5.91 14.70
N GLU A 138 -4.53 4.76 14.29
CA GLU A 138 -4.20 3.63 15.18
C GLU A 138 -2.81 3.74 15.85
N ASP A 139 -1.97 4.69 15.48
CA ASP A 139 -0.69 4.97 16.13
C ASP A 139 -0.80 5.79 17.43
N GLY A 140 -2.01 5.91 17.97
CA GLY A 140 -2.22 6.33 19.35
C GLY A 140 -2.35 5.10 20.25
N PRO A 141 -1.45 4.84 21.25
CA PRO A 141 -1.66 3.74 22.17
C PRO A 141 -2.99 3.93 22.88
N SER A 142 -3.94 3.03 22.64
CA SER A 142 -5.15 2.94 23.44
C SER A 142 -4.77 2.51 24.86
N PRO A 143 -4.90 3.38 25.89
CA PRO A 143 -4.62 3.00 27.27
C PRO A 143 -5.87 2.37 27.91
N ALA A 144 -6.24 1.18 27.49
CA ALA A 144 -7.30 0.45 28.19
C ALA A 144 -7.27 -1.05 27.86
N GLU A 145 -6.28 -1.77 28.41
CA GLU A 145 -6.46 -3.18 28.79
C GLU A 145 -5.27 -3.67 29.63
N THR A 146 -4.95 -2.91 30.68
CA THR A 146 -4.18 -3.45 31.81
C THR A 146 -4.93 -3.19 33.10
N ALA A 147 -6.06 -3.83 33.29
CA ALA A 147 -6.66 -4.00 34.62
C ALA A 147 -7.72 -5.11 34.57
N SER A 148 -7.35 -6.30 34.88
CA SER A 148 -8.16 -7.25 35.70
C SER A 148 -7.83 -8.70 35.38
N SER A 149 -6.88 -9.24 36.10
CA SER A 149 -7.04 -10.59 36.67
C SER A 149 -6.03 -10.80 37.79
N THR A 150 -6.23 -10.04 38.87
CA THR A 150 -5.79 -10.49 40.17
C THR A 150 -6.92 -11.36 40.71
N GLY A 151 -6.75 -12.65 40.67
CA GLY A 151 -7.65 -13.65 41.19
C GLY A 151 -6.84 -14.67 41.95
N SER A 152 -6.69 -14.41 43.23
CA SER A 152 -6.15 -15.29 44.25
C SER A 152 -6.75 -16.69 44.17
N ARG A 153 -5.93 -17.71 44.32
CA ARG A 153 -6.26 -18.90 45.14
C ARG A 153 -5.02 -19.55 45.69
N GLU A 154 -5.06 -19.62 47.02
CA GLU A 154 -4.13 -20.25 47.94
C GLU A 154 -4.03 -21.76 47.78
N ALA A 155 -2.87 -22.22 48.16
CA ALA A 155 -2.53 -23.31 49.08
C ALA A 155 -3.05 -24.74 48.81
N SER A 156 -2.15 -25.68 48.65
CA SER A 156 -1.75 -26.63 49.67
C SER A 156 -0.92 -27.77 49.09
N SER A 157 0.24 -27.88 49.61
CA SER A 157 0.88 -29.01 50.31
C SER A 157 1.16 -30.28 49.54
N SER A 158 2.43 -30.57 49.60
CA SER A 158 3.09 -31.80 50.10
C SER A 158 3.61 -32.79 49.07
N SER A 159 4.85 -33.04 49.35
CA SER A 159 5.64 -34.29 49.34
C SER A 159 6.33 -34.70 48.04
N SER A 160 7.63 -34.54 48.09
CA SER A 160 8.64 -35.42 47.49
C SER A 160 8.62 -36.77 48.24
N PRO A 161 9.37 -37.85 47.87
CA PRO A 161 10.57 -37.92 47.08
C PRO A 161 10.78 -39.25 46.29
N THR A 162 12.01 -39.36 45.69
CA THR A 162 12.80 -40.58 45.38
C THR A 162 12.36 -41.38 44.14
N SER A 163 13.16 -41.92 43.28
CA SER A 163 14.58 -42.25 43.21
C SER A 163 14.90 -42.88 41.87
N SER A 164 16.12 -42.66 41.43
CA SER A 164 17.02 -43.66 40.83
C SER A 164 16.67 -44.34 39.51
N GLY A 165 17.65 -44.27 38.62
CA GLY A 165 18.13 -45.43 37.94
C GLY A 165 18.54 -45.18 36.48
N THR A 166 19.83 -44.96 36.29
CA THR A 166 20.77 -45.69 35.42
C THR A 166 20.33 -45.95 33.97
N ASP A 167 21.04 -45.38 33.03
CA ASP A 167 22.21 -45.93 32.32
C ASP A 167 21.85 -46.58 30.99
N THR A 168 22.44 -46.19 29.95
CA THR A 168 23.35 -46.93 29.10
C THR A 168 23.37 -46.35 27.67
N ALA A 169 24.55 -46.01 27.29
CA ALA A 169 25.03 -45.68 25.95
C ALA A 169 24.72 -46.73 24.89
N THR A 170 24.60 -46.35 23.63
CA THR A 170 25.31 -47.05 22.56
C THR A 170 25.39 -46.19 21.29
N ARG A 171 26.59 -46.02 20.88
CA ARG A 171 27.13 -45.61 19.57
C ARG A 171 26.46 -46.31 18.39
N GLY A 172 26.50 -45.63 17.29
CA GLY A 172 26.30 -46.20 15.96
C GLY A 172 26.56 -45.18 14.86
N SER A 173 27.83 -45.02 14.50
CA SER A 173 28.32 -44.42 13.26
C SER A 173 28.01 -45.33 12.07
N TYR A 174 27.76 -44.76 10.91
CA TYR A 174 28.09 -45.19 9.54
C TYR A 174 27.56 -44.05 8.65
N GLU A 175 28.28 -43.26 7.99
CA GLU A 175 29.21 -43.27 6.86
C GLU A 175 28.71 -43.93 5.56
N LEU A 176 28.69 -43.08 4.51
CA LEU A 176 28.89 -43.30 3.06
C LEU A 176 27.83 -44.07 2.23
N ALA A 177 27.21 -43.38 1.34
CA ALA A 177 27.51 -43.40 -0.13
C ALA A 177 26.78 -42.26 -0.82
#